data_65de0fda6ba3b5408432450bd53274aa
#
_entry.id   65de0fda6ba3b5408432450bd53274aa
#
_cell.length_a   1.000
_cell.length_b   1.000
_cell.length_c   1.000
_cell.angle_alpha   90.00
_cell.angle_beta   90.00
_cell.angle_gamma   90.00
#
_symmetry.space_group_name_H-M   'P 1'
#
loop_
_entity.id
_entity.type
_entity.pdbx_description
1 polymer ?
#
loop_
_entity_poly.entity_id
_entity_poly.type
_entity_poly.pdbx_seq_one_letter_code
_entity_poly.pdbx_strand_id
1 'polypeptide(L)'
;MRAAAITLLGLVVGVTAQESPCPACVEARYWQVEPGYWSSATPNLNSFPERQLDPPLAGADLGVAFSGGGTRSASASIGQLRGLVQNGWLDRVKYVTAVSGGSWAAVPFTYYPGERLTDLLGTFDVDLTKLDLVDLEKRPNGSLALQVTRSGLAASGVEEAFQFLPDQQDGEIDLGRIRSVGTMVRDGLRKVRGRELPDPSRQNKTYSHILGRIFIDPLVKDGNRMPYGWTRSSVLDITDVSRQPQMDFQQVPDNRPFLIVGGTIIWMRPGFVYPRLIPIEYTPLYTGVRQQFGNLGGTYVMPWAYDREHVIVSGGRLLVDPAKVRMFTLADVIASSGAAPQLQLLLGESLPARVRGAAMQAAGAFPSFRPTAIRDGQFVAPDGEMAHGDGGFTDNLGLMPLLARQVRHVIAFVNSNKTYAQNDQLQSYFFPLSTQSGSGDKTMNAVFPKAKYRELLDGLDGATKAGGPAIFCQALTVANNELYNIAGYGGLKVCWVYNHASSSWRELLPDQLKTWLGNRKSGGRKDLQHFPYYATFKENRPYVIKLNTLQVNLLANLSAWTITNEVGRRRITDAFGSAVLPASTVAR
;
A
#
# COMPACT_ATOMS: atom_id res chain seq x y z
N MET A 1 -36.23 -9.47 78.07
CA MET A 1 -35.95 -9.60 76.61
C MET A 1 -35.09 -8.43 76.20
N ARG A 2 -33.81 -8.70 76.00
CA ARG A 2 -32.81 -7.65 75.58
C ARG A 2 -32.61 -7.78 74.10
N ALA A 3 -32.88 -6.73 73.34
CA ALA A 3 -32.62 -6.65 71.91
C ALA A 3 -31.14 -6.24 71.71
N ALA A 4 -30.40 -7.07 71.00
CA ALA A 4 -29.04 -6.77 70.57
C ALA A 4 -29.08 -6.02 69.22
N ALA A 5 -28.55 -4.80 69.22
CA ALA A 5 -28.32 -4.04 67.98
C ALA A 5 -26.99 -4.49 67.33
N ILE A 6 -27.07 -5.00 66.12
CA ILE A 6 -25.91 -5.33 65.28
C ILE A 6 -25.59 -4.09 64.44
N THR A 7 -24.47 -3.45 64.75
CA THR A 7 -23.92 -2.35 63.94
C THR A 7 -23.10 -2.94 62.80
N LEU A 8 -23.61 -2.82 61.56
CA LEU A 8 -22.82 -3.13 60.34
C LEU A 8 -21.86 -1.99 60.08
N LEU A 9 -20.56 -2.22 60.29
CA LEU A 9 -19.49 -1.37 59.76
C LEU A 9 -19.34 -1.68 58.27
N GLY A 10 -19.80 -0.75 57.43
CA GLY A 10 -19.51 -0.77 56.01
C GLY A 10 -18.05 -0.40 55.75
N LEU A 11 -17.23 -1.37 55.34
CA LEU A 11 -15.92 -1.11 54.79
C LEU A 11 -16.09 -0.43 53.43
N VAL A 12 -15.93 0.88 53.35
CA VAL A 12 -15.74 1.59 52.08
C VAL A 12 -14.29 1.32 51.64
N VAL A 13 -14.10 0.32 50.79
CA VAL A 13 -12.84 0.16 50.10
C VAL A 13 -12.74 1.31 49.08
N GLY A 14 -12.03 2.37 49.48
CA GLY A 14 -11.66 3.43 48.56
C GLY A 14 -10.76 2.85 47.49
N VAL A 15 -11.31 2.70 46.28
CA VAL A 15 -10.49 2.48 45.08
C VAL A 15 -9.74 3.78 44.86
N THR A 16 -8.53 3.86 45.40
CA THR A 16 -7.59 4.93 45.01
C THR A 16 -7.34 4.74 43.52
N ALA A 17 -7.81 5.69 42.74
CA ALA A 17 -7.45 5.78 41.32
C ALA A 17 -5.92 5.85 41.28
N GLN A 18 -5.30 4.79 40.78
CA GLN A 18 -3.85 4.75 40.61
C GLN A 18 -3.52 5.85 39.60
N GLU A 19 -2.81 6.89 40.04
CA GLU A 19 -2.40 7.97 39.15
C GLU A 19 -1.70 7.39 37.94
N SER A 20 -2.09 7.86 36.75
CA SER A 20 -1.46 7.46 35.52
C SER A 20 0.05 7.73 35.60
N PRO A 21 0.93 6.74 35.29
CA PRO A 21 2.37 6.95 35.36
C PRO A 21 2.85 8.01 34.35
N CYS A 22 1.98 8.52 33.49
CA CYS A 22 2.24 9.58 32.52
C CYS A 22 0.93 10.34 32.23
N PRO A 23 0.62 11.45 32.97
CA PRO A 23 -0.62 12.20 32.75
C PRO A 23 -0.77 12.84 31.35
N ALA A 24 0.35 13.12 30.68
CA ALA A 24 0.39 13.69 29.33
C ALA A 24 0.39 12.64 28.21
N CYS A 25 0.43 11.35 28.55
CA CYS A 25 0.51 10.28 27.57
C CYS A 25 -0.86 9.99 26.93
N VAL A 26 -0.79 9.63 25.68
CA VAL A 26 -1.91 9.09 24.90
C VAL A 26 -1.88 7.57 25.00
N GLU A 27 -3.03 6.97 25.25
CA GLU A 27 -3.14 5.52 25.28
C GLU A 27 -3.15 4.93 23.87
N ALA A 28 -2.54 3.75 23.75
CA ALA A 28 -2.60 2.93 22.56
C ALA A 28 -2.76 1.45 22.93
N ARG A 29 -3.30 0.68 22.01
CA ARG A 29 -3.36 -0.79 22.13
C ARG A 29 -2.24 -1.45 21.36
N TYR A 30 -1.98 -2.69 21.77
CA TYR A 30 -1.21 -3.64 20.99
C TYR A 30 -1.92 -5.00 20.94
N TRP A 31 -1.61 -5.77 19.91
CA TRP A 31 -2.12 -7.12 19.72
C TRP A 31 -0.95 -8.03 19.42
N GLN A 32 -0.87 -9.11 20.17
CA GLN A 32 0.10 -10.16 19.89
C GLN A 32 -0.46 -11.08 18.81
N VAL A 33 0.36 -11.38 17.83
CA VAL A 33 0.03 -12.34 16.78
C VAL A 33 0.29 -13.74 17.31
N GLU A 34 -0.64 -14.66 17.07
CA GLU A 34 -0.53 -16.05 17.48
C GLU A 34 0.71 -16.72 16.83
N PRO A 35 1.66 -17.22 17.64
CA PRO A 35 2.81 -17.93 17.11
C PRO A 35 2.36 -19.19 16.36
N GLY A 36 2.98 -19.44 15.18
CA GLY A 36 2.69 -20.66 14.42
C GLY A 36 1.32 -20.69 13.73
N TYR A 37 0.61 -19.56 13.65
CA TYR A 37 -0.67 -19.47 12.94
C TYR A 37 -0.60 -20.09 11.53
N TRP A 38 0.49 -19.88 10.79
CA TRP A 38 0.70 -20.40 9.44
C TRP A 38 0.67 -21.94 9.33
N SER A 39 0.96 -22.66 10.41
CA SER A 39 0.95 -24.13 10.47
C SER A 39 -0.33 -24.70 11.11
N SER A 40 -1.26 -23.84 11.55
CA SER A 40 -2.51 -24.26 12.20
C SER A 40 -3.47 -24.87 11.19
N ALA A 41 -4.03 -26.02 11.51
CA ALA A 41 -5.13 -26.62 10.74
C ALA A 41 -6.46 -25.87 10.92
N THR A 42 -6.61 -25.16 12.04
CA THR A 42 -7.80 -24.37 12.39
C THR A 42 -7.39 -22.97 12.86
N PRO A 43 -6.88 -22.11 11.96
CA PRO A 43 -6.37 -20.81 12.34
C PRO A 43 -7.48 -19.92 12.89
N ASN A 44 -7.20 -19.24 13.99
CA ASN A 44 -8.13 -18.30 14.59
C ASN A 44 -8.17 -16.99 13.82
N LEU A 45 -9.10 -16.83 12.89
CA LEU A 45 -9.28 -15.60 12.11
C LEU A 45 -9.65 -14.38 12.98
N ASN A 46 -10.21 -14.58 14.17
CA ASN A 46 -10.47 -13.50 15.11
C ASN A 46 -9.19 -12.97 15.80
N SER A 47 -8.02 -13.57 15.52
CA SER A 47 -6.72 -13.00 15.91
C SER A 47 -6.37 -11.72 15.15
N PHE A 48 -7.07 -11.41 14.05
CA PHE A 48 -6.92 -10.12 13.38
C PHE A 48 -7.69 -9.04 14.14
N PRO A 49 -7.02 -7.93 14.53
CA PRO A 49 -7.64 -6.91 15.38
C PRO A 49 -8.94 -6.32 14.81
N GLU A 50 -8.98 -6.08 13.50
CA GLU A 50 -10.15 -5.52 12.82
C GLU A 50 -11.39 -6.44 12.85
N ARG A 51 -11.19 -7.75 12.96
CA ARG A 51 -12.30 -8.71 13.07
C ARG A 51 -12.89 -8.78 14.46
N GLN A 52 -12.09 -8.43 15.47
CA GLN A 52 -12.58 -8.37 16.85
C GLN A 52 -13.39 -7.10 17.12
N LEU A 53 -13.05 -6.03 16.40
CA LEU A 53 -13.48 -4.68 16.72
C LEU A 53 -14.65 -4.19 15.88
N ASP A 54 -14.81 -4.73 14.67
CA ASP A 54 -15.90 -4.37 13.75
C ASP A 54 -16.64 -5.64 13.32
N PRO A 55 -17.82 -5.95 13.89
CA PRO A 55 -18.60 -7.12 13.52
C PRO A 55 -18.89 -7.26 12.01
N PRO A 56 -19.08 -6.17 11.23
CA PRO A 56 -19.23 -6.27 9.77
C PRO A 56 -18.03 -6.83 9.03
N LEU A 57 -16.83 -6.80 9.61
CA LEU A 57 -15.64 -7.42 9.04
C LEU A 57 -15.51 -8.91 9.39
N ALA A 58 -16.23 -9.39 10.38
CA ALA A 58 -16.39 -10.82 10.61
C ALA A 58 -17.12 -11.45 9.40
N GLY A 59 -16.52 -12.49 8.78
CA GLY A 59 -17.06 -13.07 7.55
C GLY A 59 -16.83 -12.25 6.28
N ALA A 60 -15.85 -11.34 6.29
CA ALA A 60 -15.43 -10.58 5.10
C ALA A 60 -15.03 -11.54 3.97
N ASP A 61 -15.73 -11.44 2.85
CA ASP A 61 -15.61 -12.39 1.75
C ASP A 61 -15.06 -11.78 0.47
N LEU A 62 -15.12 -10.45 0.31
CA LEU A 62 -14.61 -9.74 -0.87
C LEU A 62 -13.47 -8.78 -0.51
N GLY A 63 -12.32 -9.00 -1.15
CA GLY A 63 -11.16 -8.13 -1.10
C GLY A 63 -10.75 -7.61 -2.48
N VAL A 64 -10.09 -6.47 -2.50
CA VAL A 64 -9.52 -5.87 -3.70
C VAL A 64 -8.04 -5.59 -3.45
N ALA A 65 -7.18 -5.95 -4.40
CA ALA A 65 -5.75 -5.71 -4.32
C ALA A 65 -5.28 -4.77 -5.45
N PHE A 66 -4.62 -3.66 -5.08
CA PHE A 66 -3.97 -2.73 -6.01
C PHE A 66 -2.46 -2.93 -5.98
N SER A 67 -1.92 -3.45 -7.08
CA SER A 67 -0.48 -3.73 -7.18
C SER A 67 0.38 -2.48 -7.22
N GLY A 68 1.68 -2.64 -6.96
CA GLY A 68 2.68 -1.60 -7.14
C GLY A 68 2.93 -1.22 -8.61
N GLY A 69 3.78 -0.22 -8.80
CA GLY A 69 4.18 0.26 -10.13
C GLY A 69 4.23 1.78 -10.28
N GLY A 70 4.50 2.51 -9.19
CA GLY A 70 4.66 3.96 -9.20
C GLY A 70 3.45 4.70 -9.77
N THR A 71 3.69 5.79 -10.48
CA THR A 71 2.63 6.63 -11.09
C THR A 71 1.75 5.88 -12.08
N ARG A 72 2.28 4.86 -12.75
CA ARG A 72 1.47 3.97 -13.61
C ARG A 72 0.36 3.29 -12.80
N SER A 73 0.74 2.67 -11.68
CA SER A 73 -0.23 2.00 -10.83
C SER A 73 -1.18 3.00 -10.16
N ALA A 74 -0.69 4.13 -9.66
CA ALA A 74 -1.55 5.18 -9.12
C ALA A 74 -2.60 5.64 -10.13
N SER A 75 -2.22 5.87 -11.39
CA SER A 75 -3.14 6.25 -12.49
C SER A 75 -4.18 5.17 -12.77
N ALA A 76 -3.73 3.91 -12.88
CA ALA A 76 -4.63 2.79 -13.13
C ALA A 76 -5.61 2.57 -11.97
N SER A 77 -5.13 2.70 -10.72
CA SER A 77 -5.95 2.53 -9.51
C SER A 77 -7.06 3.57 -9.40
N ILE A 78 -6.86 4.80 -9.91
CA ILE A 78 -7.95 5.79 -10.02
C ILE A 78 -9.10 5.22 -10.87
N GLY A 79 -8.79 4.69 -12.04
CA GLY A 79 -9.79 4.09 -12.92
C GLY A 79 -10.45 2.85 -12.32
N GLN A 80 -9.67 2.00 -11.67
CA GLN A 80 -10.15 0.81 -10.99
C GLN A 80 -11.13 1.17 -9.86
N LEU A 81 -10.81 2.18 -9.05
CA LEU A 81 -11.72 2.70 -8.03
C LEU A 81 -13.00 3.29 -8.63
N ARG A 82 -12.90 4.06 -9.74
CA ARG A 82 -14.09 4.53 -10.49
C ARG A 82 -14.98 3.38 -10.90
N GLY A 83 -14.39 2.34 -11.49
CA GLY A 83 -15.14 1.17 -11.94
C GLY A 83 -15.80 0.41 -10.80
N LEU A 84 -15.15 0.26 -9.65
CA LEU A 84 -15.73 -0.34 -8.45
C LEU A 84 -16.95 0.45 -7.94
N VAL A 85 -16.84 1.78 -7.91
CA VAL A 85 -17.95 2.68 -7.54
C VAL A 85 -19.10 2.55 -8.54
N GLN A 86 -18.81 2.63 -9.84
CA GLN A 86 -19.82 2.61 -10.90
C GLN A 86 -20.58 1.29 -10.97
N ASN A 87 -19.91 0.17 -10.70
CA ASN A 87 -20.56 -1.15 -10.64
C ASN A 87 -21.31 -1.39 -9.32
N GLY A 88 -21.24 -0.50 -8.33
CA GLY A 88 -21.79 -0.70 -7.00
C GLY A 88 -21.07 -1.81 -6.20
N TRP A 89 -19.88 -2.19 -6.62
CA TRP A 89 -19.12 -3.25 -5.95
C TRP A 89 -18.39 -2.75 -4.70
N LEU A 90 -18.08 -1.45 -4.65
CA LEU A 90 -17.35 -0.86 -3.53
C LEU A 90 -18.04 -1.13 -2.18
N ASP A 91 -19.36 -1.06 -2.14
CA ASP A 91 -20.16 -1.30 -0.92
C ASP A 91 -20.05 -2.75 -0.40
N ARG A 92 -19.62 -3.67 -1.27
CA ARG A 92 -19.41 -5.09 -0.94
C ARG A 92 -17.96 -5.38 -0.55
N VAL A 93 -17.03 -4.55 -0.97
CA VAL A 93 -15.61 -4.70 -0.64
C VAL A 93 -15.40 -4.46 0.85
N LYS A 94 -14.84 -5.43 1.53
CA LYS A 94 -14.50 -5.34 2.96
C LYS A 94 -13.04 -4.98 3.19
N TYR A 95 -12.16 -5.50 2.34
CA TYR A 95 -10.73 -5.23 2.41
C TYR A 95 -10.22 -4.62 1.11
N VAL A 96 -9.43 -3.59 1.24
CA VAL A 96 -8.58 -3.05 0.17
C VAL A 96 -7.13 -3.23 0.60
N THR A 97 -6.35 -3.89 -0.25
CA THR A 97 -4.89 -3.91 -0.10
C THR A 97 -4.25 -3.06 -1.17
N ALA A 98 -3.14 -2.42 -0.85
CA ALA A 98 -2.42 -1.57 -1.79
C ALA A 98 -0.92 -1.58 -1.52
N VAL A 99 -0.13 -1.47 -2.59
CA VAL A 99 1.33 -1.51 -2.53
C VAL A 99 1.91 -0.41 -3.41
N SER A 100 2.98 0.26 -2.94
CA SER A 100 3.74 1.23 -3.73
C SER A 100 2.82 2.27 -4.40
N GLY A 101 2.88 2.46 -5.71
CA GLY A 101 1.99 3.37 -6.44
C GLY A 101 0.50 3.10 -6.26
N GLY A 102 0.08 1.86 -5.99
CA GLY A 102 -1.30 1.54 -5.63
C GLY A 102 -1.72 2.20 -4.31
N SER A 103 -0.82 2.31 -3.34
CA SER A 103 -1.07 2.98 -2.07
C SER A 103 -1.22 4.51 -2.23
N TRP A 104 -0.56 5.11 -3.25
CA TRP A 104 -0.70 6.54 -3.54
C TRP A 104 -2.10 6.94 -4.02
N ALA A 105 -2.89 5.96 -4.49
CA ALA A 105 -4.31 6.15 -4.78
C ALA A 105 -5.20 5.68 -3.63
N ALA A 106 -4.92 4.51 -3.04
CA ALA A 106 -5.80 3.88 -2.05
C ALA A 106 -5.81 4.63 -0.71
N VAL A 107 -4.66 5.17 -0.24
CA VAL A 107 -4.61 5.92 1.02
C VAL A 107 -5.42 7.21 0.95
N PRO A 108 -5.21 8.12 -0.04
CA PRO A 108 -6.07 9.30 -0.16
C PRO A 108 -7.55 8.94 -0.33
N PHE A 109 -7.87 7.91 -1.11
CA PHE A 109 -9.24 7.44 -1.27
C PHE A 109 -9.88 7.03 0.06
N THR A 110 -9.14 6.30 0.89
CA THR A 110 -9.65 5.80 2.18
C THR A 110 -9.91 6.92 3.17
N TYR A 111 -9.05 7.94 3.20
CA TYR A 111 -9.15 9.04 4.16
C TYR A 111 -9.79 10.32 3.59
N TYR A 112 -10.25 10.30 2.35
CA TYR A 112 -10.89 11.46 1.71
C TYR A 112 -12.18 11.85 2.44
N PRO A 113 -12.26 13.06 3.02
CA PRO A 113 -13.40 13.49 3.82
C PRO A 113 -14.59 13.99 2.98
N GLY A 114 -14.39 14.20 1.66
CA GLY A 114 -15.43 14.72 0.79
C GLY A 114 -16.54 13.70 0.53
N GLU A 115 -17.79 14.21 0.47
CA GLU A 115 -18.97 13.37 0.24
C GLU A 115 -19.01 12.77 -1.17
N ARG A 116 -18.53 13.51 -2.17
CA ARG A 116 -18.56 13.10 -3.58
C ARG A 116 -17.23 12.50 -4.01
N LEU A 117 -17.21 11.19 -4.23
CA LEU A 117 -16.04 10.51 -4.75
C LEU A 117 -15.65 10.95 -6.17
N THR A 118 -16.58 11.51 -6.94
CA THR A 118 -16.28 12.08 -8.26
C THR A 118 -15.35 13.28 -8.21
N ASP A 119 -15.32 14.04 -7.12
CA ASP A 119 -14.39 15.15 -6.96
C ASP A 119 -12.94 14.64 -6.79
N LEU A 120 -12.80 13.51 -6.12
CA LEU A 120 -11.49 12.85 -5.92
C LEU A 120 -11.06 12.06 -7.16
N LEU A 121 -11.91 11.13 -7.59
CA LEU A 121 -11.60 10.16 -8.62
C LEU A 121 -11.83 10.68 -10.04
N GLY A 122 -12.63 11.74 -10.22
CA GLY A 122 -13.13 12.19 -11.50
C GLY A 122 -14.32 11.34 -12.00
N THR A 123 -14.77 11.65 -13.18
CA THR A 123 -15.88 10.96 -13.85
C THR A 123 -15.36 9.95 -14.87
N PHE A 124 -16.16 8.94 -15.18
CA PHE A 124 -15.92 8.00 -16.26
C PHE A 124 -17.12 7.99 -17.20
N ASP A 125 -16.89 8.38 -18.44
CA ASP A 125 -17.90 8.26 -19.48
C ASP A 125 -17.82 6.86 -20.11
N VAL A 126 -18.95 6.17 -20.16
CA VAL A 126 -19.06 4.83 -20.74
C VAL A 126 -18.96 4.91 -22.27
N ASP A 127 -19.39 6.03 -22.87
CA ASP A 127 -19.32 6.27 -24.31
C ASP A 127 -17.96 6.86 -24.69
N LEU A 128 -17.00 5.98 -24.94
CA LEU A 128 -15.63 6.38 -25.27
C LEU A 128 -15.51 7.10 -26.63
N THR A 129 -16.52 7.02 -27.49
CA THR A 129 -16.50 7.70 -28.80
C THR A 129 -16.60 9.22 -28.63
N LYS A 130 -17.11 9.69 -27.50
CA LYS A 130 -17.30 11.11 -27.16
C LYS A 130 -16.18 11.70 -26.31
N LEU A 131 -15.08 10.98 -26.10
CA LEU A 131 -13.96 11.49 -25.32
C LEU A 131 -13.44 12.80 -25.93
N ASP A 132 -13.45 13.86 -25.12
CA ASP A 132 -12.85 15.16 -25.49
C ASP A 132 -11.33 15.05 -25.39
N LEU A 133 -10.65 15.15 -26.53
CA LEU A 133 -9.21 15.04 -26.61
C LEU A 133 -8.49 16.21 -25.94
N VAL A 134 -9.08 17.39 -25.94
CA VAL A 134 -8.55 18.59 -25.29
C VAL A 134 -8.58 18.40 -23.76
N ASP A 135 -9.70 17.91 -23.24
CA ASP A 135 -9.84 17.61 -21.82
C ASP A 135 -8.92 16.49 -21.39
N LEU A 136 -8.82 15.40 -22.17
CA LEU A 136 -7.87 14.32 -21.90
C LEU A 136 -6.41 14.80 -21.79
N GLU A 137 -6.01 15.73 -22.65
CA GLU A 137 -4.63 16.21 -22.71
C GLU A 137 -4.31 17.29 -21.67
N LYS A 138 -5.27 18.18 -21.40
CA LYS A 138 -5.02 19.39 -20.62
C LYS A 138 -5.59 19.37 -19.21
N ARG A 139 -6.63 18.58 -18.94
CA ARG A 139 -7.36 18.59 -17.67
C ARG A 139 -7.27 17.25 -16.96
N PRO A 140 -6.55 17.17 -15.83
CA PRO A 140 -6.60 15.98 -14.99
C PRO A 140 -8.04 15.69 -14.55
N ASN A 141 -8.51 14.48 -14.78
CA ASN A 141 -9.87 14.08 -14.44
C ASN A 141 -9.93 13.66 -12.96
N GLY A 142 -10.35 14.58 -12.10
CA GLY A 142 -10.39 14.44 -10.64
C GLY A 142 -9.12 14.93 -9.92
N SER A 143 -9.28 15.26 -8.64
CA SER A 143 -8.19 15.84 -7.85
C SER A 143 -7.03 14.88 -7.61
N LEU A 144 -7.29 13.56 -7.53
CA LEU A 144 -6.23 12.58 -7.41
C LEU A 144 -5.40 12.44 -8.70
N ALA A 145 -6.04 12.49 -9.88
CA ALA A 145 -5.34 12.52 -11.17
C ALA A 145 -4.42 13.75 -11.29
N LEU A 146 -4.87 14.90 -10.79
CA LEU A 146 -4.06 16.10 -10.71
C LEU A 146 -2.80 15.87 -9.86
N GLN A 147 -2.92 15.20 -8.70
CA GLN A 147 -1.76 14.93 -7.85
C GLN A 147 -0.79 13.93 -8.51
N VAL A 148 -1.29 12.89 -9.18
CA VAL A 148 -0.45 11.96 -9.95
C VAL A 148 0.33 12.70 -11.05
N THR A 149 -0.31 13.61 -11.78
CA THR A 149 0.37 14.43 -12.79
C THR A 149 1.43 15.35 -12.16
N ARG A 150 1.13 15.96 -11.01
CA ARG A 150 2.08 16.81 -10.26
C ARG A 150 3.25 16.03 -9.68
N SER A 151 3.06 14.77 -9.33
CA SER A 151 4.15 13.91 -8.83
C SER A 151 5.29 13.81 -9.83
N GLY A 152 5.00 13.87 -11.13
CA GLY A 152 6.00 13.93 -12.17
C GLY A 152 6.92 15.17 -12.11
N LEU A 153 6.44 16.31 -11.60
CA LEU A 153 7.25 17.52 -11.41
C LEU A 153 8.17 17.41 -10.18
N ALA A 154 7.67 16.80 -9.10
CA ALA A 154 8.47 16.52 -7.90
C ALA A 154 9.52 15.43 -8.17
N ALA A 155 9.17 14.45 -9.00
CA ALA A 155 10.04 13.35 -9.39
C ALA A 155 11.22 13.81 -10.27
N SER A 156 11.13 14.92 -10.98
CA SER A 156 12.30 15.41 -11.75
C SER A 156 13.50 15.71 -10.86
N GLY A 157 13.31 16.18 -9.62
CA GLY A 157 14.39 16.35 -8.65
C GLY A 157 14.90 15.03 -8.07
N VAL A 158 14.00 14.05 -7.86
CA VAL A 158 14.36 12.70 -7.41
C VAL A 158 14.98 11.90 -8.56
N GLU A 159 14.45 12.02 -9.78
CA GLU A 159 14.98 11.38 -10.99
C GLU A 159 16.39 11.83 -11.32
N GLU A 160 16.67 13.13 -11.26
CA GLU A 160 18.04 13.64 -11.41
C GLU A 160 18.96 13.06 -10.33
N ALA A 161 18.46 12.86 -9.11
CA ALA A 161 19.20 12.25 -8.01
C ALA A 161 19.53 10.76 -8.27
N PHE A 162 18.64 10.03 -8.94
CA PHE A 162 18.82 8.60 -9.26
C PHE A 162 19.53 8.34 -10.58
N GLN A 163 19.65 9.33 -11.47
CA GLN A 163 20.45 9.20 -12.70
C GLN A 163 21.93 8.89 -12.44
N PHE A 164 22.36 8.93 -11.20
CA PHE A 164 23.74 8.80 -10.78
C PHE A 164 24.07 7.52 -10.02
N LEU A 165 23.10 6.61 -9.85
CA LEU A 165 23.42 5.26 -9.40
C LEU A 165 24.10 4.51 -10.57
N PRO A 166 25.27 3.88 -10.36
CA PRO A 166 26.01 3.22 -11.40
C PRO A 166 25.17 2.11 -12.03
N ASP A 167 25.07 2.14 -13.35
CA ASP A 167 24.68 0.97 -14.11
C ASP A 167 25.76 -0.10 -13.88
N GLN A 168 25.39 -1.33 -13.58
CA GLN A 168 26.35 -2.39 -13.21
C GLN A 168 27.34 -2.73 -14.33
N GLN A 169 27.22 -2.12 -15.50
CA GLN A 169 28.03 -2.41 -16.68
C GLN A 169 29.16 -1.41 -16.99
N ASP A 170 29.09 -0.16 -16.52
CA ASP A 170 30.10 0.85 -16.85
C ASP A 170 30.79 1.38 -15.58
N GLY A 171 31.99 0.91 -15.34
CA GLY A 171 32.78 1.08 -14.10
C GLY A 171 33.24 2.49 -13.74
N GLU A 172 32.72 3.58 -14.29
CA GLU A 172 33.05 4.94 -13.93
C GLU A 172 31.96 5.65 -13.13
N ILE A 173 32.27 5.93 -11.87
CA ILE A 173 31.34 6.54 -10.90
C ILE A 173 31.74 7.99 -10.67
N ASP A 174 30.91 8.95 -11.05
CA ASP A 174 31.12 10.37 -10.81
C ASP A 174 30.69 10.80 -9.40
N LEU A 175 31.67 10.93 -8.51
CA LEU A 175 31.50 11.31 -7.10
C LEU A 175 30.91 12.72 -6.88
N GLY A 176 31.16 13.65 -7.83
CA GLY A 176 30.66 15.03 -7.76
C GLY A 176 29.13 15.04 -7.88
N ARG A 177 28.60 14.13 -8.67
CA ARG A 177 27.16 13.98 -8.92
C ARG A 177 26.43 13.32 -7.75
N ILE A 178 27.03 12.32 -7.09
CA ILE A 178 26.41 11.64 -5.93
C ILE A 178 26.27 12.58 -4.73
N ARG A 179 27.22 13.50 -4.49
CA ARG A 179 27.08 14.56 -3.46
C ARG A 179 25.90 15.49 -3.72
N SER A 180 25.49 15.63 -4.97
CA SER A 180 24.34 16.45 -5.36
C SER A 180 22.98 15.81 -5.04
N VAL A 181 22.90 14.48 -4.77
CA VAL A 181 21.62 13.80 -4.48
C VAL A 181 20.90 14.41 -3.28
N GLY A 182 21.59 14.61 -2.16
CA GLY A 182 21.00 15.29 -0.99
C GLY A 182 20.63 16.76 -1.29
N THR A 183 21.42 17.42 -2.15
CA THR A 183 21.18 18.81 -2.58
C THR A 183 20.02 18.87 -3.58
N MET A 184 19.90 17.91 -4.50
CA MET A 184 18.85 17.86 -5.52
C MET A 184 17.49 17.45 -4.95
N VAL A 185 17.46 16.51 -4.02
CA VAL A 185 16.22 16.22 -3.24
C VAL A 185 15.78 17.49 -2.52
N ARG A 186 16.74 18.24 -1.96
CA ARG A 186 16.50 19.55 -1.36
C ARG A 186 16.03 20.61 -2.35
N ASP A 187 16.60 20.68 -3.54
CA ASP A 187 16.25 21.64 -4.59
C ASP A 187 14.95 21.27 -5.30
N GLY A 188 14.63 19.98 -5.44
CA GLY A 188 13.33 19.49 -5.84
C GLY A 188 12.22 19.94 -4.89
N LEU A 189 12.48 19.90 -3.57
CA LEU A 189 11.59 20.46 -2.56
C LEU A 189 11.42 21.97 -2.66
N ARG A 190 12.49 22.74 -2.97
CA ARG A 190 12.40 24.19 -3.21
C ARG A 190 11.54 24.52 -4.42
N LYS A 191 11.67 23.79 -5.54
CA LYS A 191 10.86 23.99 -6.75
C LYS A 191 9.36 23.70 -6.51
N VAL A 192 9.04 22.73 -5.65
CA VAL A 192 7.64 22.39 -5.30
C VAL A 192 7.03 23.40 -4.32
N ARG A 193 7.82 24.17 -3.57
CA ARG A 193 7.34 24.90 -2.41
C ARG A 193 7.51 26.42 -2.39
N GLY A 194 8.52 26.97 -3.02
CA GLY A 194 8.85 28.40 -2.86
C GLY A 194 9.11 28.88 -1.43
N ARG A 195 9.29 27.99 -0.44
CA ARG A 195 9.54 28.33 0.98
C ARG A 195 10.42 27.28 1.68
N GLU A 196 11.03 27.71 2.80
CA GLU A 196 12.05 27.06 3.61
C GLU A 196 11.90 25.57 3.91
N LEU A 197 13.03 24.86 3.96
CA LEU A 197 13.17 23.46 4.31
C LEU A 197 12.90 23.21 5.79
N PRO A 198 12.35 22.02 6.13
CA PRO A 198 12.29 21.60 7.52
C PRO A 198 13.70 21.39 8.09
N ASP A 199 13.78 21.50 9.40
CA ASP A 199 14.92 21.29 10.28
C ASP A 199 15.80 20.10 9.84
N PRO A 200 17.15 20.24 9.80
CA PRO A 200 18.09 19.16 9.48
C PRO A 200 17.92 17.88 10.30
N SER A 201 17.42 17.96 11.54
CA SER A 201 17.08 16.80 12.38
C SER A 201 15.98 15.89 11.77
N ARG A 202 15.29 16.35 10.71
CA ARG A 202 14.24 15.62 9.98
C ARG A 202 14.70 15.09 8.63
N GLN A 203 16.00 15.05 8.34
CA GLN A 203 16.56 14.63 7.04
C GLN A 203 16.14 13.20 6.66
N ASN A 204 16.03 12.28 7.63
CA ASN A 204 15.68 10.89 7.42
C ASN A 204 14.21 10.65 6.96
N LYS A 205 13.44 11.70 6.74
CA LYS A 205 12.01 11.62 6.38
C LYS A 205 11.64 12.57 5.23
N THR A 206 12.63 12.96 4.43
CA THR A 206 12.45 13.87 3.29
C THR A 206 11.49 13.29 2.26
N TYR A 207 11.62 11.99 1.96
CA TYR A 207 10.75 11.30 1.00
C TYR A 207 9.30 11.24 1.48
N SER A 208 9.06 10.95 2.78
CA SER A 208 7.73 11.01 3.39
C SER A 208 7.12 12.40 3.24
N HIS A 209 7.92 13.45 3.47
CA HIS A 209 7.44 14.82 3.32
C HIS A 209 7.05 15.17 1.88
N ILE A 210 7.84 14.74 0.88
CA ILE A 210 7.55 14.96 -0.55
C ILE A 210 6.23 14.28 -0.92
N LEU A 211 6.09 12.98 -0.64
CA LEU A 211 4.88 12.25 -0.99
C LEU A 211 3.64 12.75 -0.23
N GLY A 212 3.81 13.08 1.05
CA GLY A 212 2.75 13.67 1.84
C GLY A 212 2.22 14.99 1.27
N ARG A 213 3.11 15.85 0.78
CA ARG A 213 2.75 17.11 0.12
C ARG A 213 2.05 16.93 -1.22
N ILE A 214 2.36 15.85 -1.92
CA ILE A 214 1.76 15.55 -3.22
C ILE A 214 0.41 14.87 -3.04
N PHE A 215 0.37 13.78 -2.28
CA PHE A 215 -0.79 12.88 -2.27
C PHE A 215 -1.69 13.02 -1.04
N ILE A 216 -1.18 13.55 0.08
CA ILE A 216 -1.94 13.59 1.33
C ILE A 216 -2.50 15.00 1.60
N ASP A 217 -1.64 16.01 1.79
CA ASP A 217 -2.08 17.36 2.17
C ASP A 217 -3.17 17.98 1.25
N PRO A 218 -3.13 17.81 -0.09
CA PRO A 218 -4.16 18.39 -0.95
C PRO A 218 -5.52 17.69 -0.88
N LEU A 219 -5.57 16.46 -0.39
CA LEU A 219 -6.73 15.57 -0.43
C LEU A 219 -7.26 15.24 0.95
N VAL A 220 -6.38 15.24 1.95
CA VAL A 220 -6.68 14.95 3.35
C VAL A 220 -6.06 16.08 4.18
N LYS A 221 -6.90 17.01 4.64
CA LYS A 221 -6.45 18.21 5.36
C LYS A 221 -5.56 17.83 6.54
N ASP A 222 -4.38 18.46 6.61
CA ASP A 222 -3.37 18.23 7.66
C ASP A 222 -2.88 16.76 7.83
N GLY A 223 -3.25 15.86 6.91
CA GLY A 223 -2.93 14.42 6.99
C GLY A 223 -1.44 14.08 6.96
N ASN A 224 -0.58 15.03 6.57
CA ASN A 224 0.88 14.90 6.64
C ASN A 224 1.46 15.25 8.02
N ARG A 225 0.66 15.81 8.91
CA ARG A 225 1.09 16.30 10.24
C ARG A 225 0.42 15.59 11.38
N MET A 226 -0.75 15.03 11.14
CA MET A 226 -1.58 14.39 12.15
C MET A 226 -1.40 12.88 12.12
N PRO A 227 -1.44 12.21 13.26
CA PRO A 227 -1.57 10.77 13.32
C PRO A 227 -2.90 10.34 12.69
N TYR A 228 -2.99 9.10 12.31
CA TYR A 228 -4.20 8.52 11.73
C TYR A 228 -4.71 7.36 12.57
N GLY A 229 -5.99 7.06 12.44
CA GLY A 229 -6.61 5.98 13.17
C GLY A 229 -7.97 5.56 12.61
N TRP A 230 -8.42 4.42 13.08
CA TRP A 230 -9.78 3.93 12.89
C TRP A 230 -10.65 4.41 14.03
N THR A 231 -11.75 5.08 13.74
CA THR A 231 -12.43 5.90 14.75
C THR A 231 -13.90 5.61 14.92
N ARG A 232 -14.37 4.51 14.40
CA ARG A 232 -15.75 4.15 14.69
C ARG A 232 -15.92 3.81 16.17
N SER A 233 -16.93 4.38 16.78
CA SER A 233 -17.27 4.22 18.20
C SER A 233 -17.46 2.76 18.66
N SER A 234 -17.73 1.84 17.70
CA SER A 234 -17.82 0.40 17.97
C SER A 234 -16.48 -0.25 18.29
N VAL A 235 -15.38 0.45 18.06
CA VAL A 235 -14.05 -0.13 18.08
C VAL A 235 -13.40 -0.07 19.45
N LEU A 236 -14.05 0.27 20.49
CA LEU A 236 -13.58 0.27 21.87
C LEU A 236 -13.46 1.64 22.51
N ASP A 237 -13.63 1.63 23.81
CA ASP A 237 -13.37 2.78 24.68
C ASP A 237 -11.99 3.44 24.52
N ILE A 238 -11.01 2.70 23.99
CA ILE A 238 -9.63 3.17 23.82
C ILE A 238 -9.40 3.87 22.49
N THR A 239 -10.18 3.55 21.48
CA THR A 239 -10.13 4.20 20.17
C THR A 239 -11.09 5.36 20.06
N ASP A 240 -11.83 5.65 21.11
CA ASP A 240 -12.55 6.89 21.18
C ASP A 240 -11.53 8.04 21.27
N VAL A 241 -11.14 8.50 20.09
CA VAL A 241 -10.19 9.58 19.92
C VAL A 241 -10.71 10.86 20.58
N SER A 242 -12.03 10.98 20.75
CA SER A 242 -12.65 12.08 21.48
C SER A 242 -12.26 12.13 22.97
N ARG A 243 -11.83 10.98 23.51
CA ARG A 243 -11.28 10.88 24.86
C ARG A 243 -9.78 11.17 24.96
N GLN A 244 -9.11 11.39 23.81
CA GLN A 244 -7.70 11.75 23.73
C GLN A 244 -7.55 13.26 23.41
N PRO A 245 -7.90 14.17 24.32
CA PRO A 245 -8.05 15.61 24.05
C PRO A 245 -6.77 16.32 23.59
N GLN A 246 -5.64 15.61 23.60
CA GLN A 246 -4.32 16.16 23.31
C GLN A 246 -3.86 15.92 21.86
N MET A 247 -4.64 15.19 21.06
CA MET A 247 -4.26 14.87 19.69
C MET A 247 -5.49 14.85 18.75
N ASP A 248 -5.34 15.52 17.62
CA ASP A 248 -6.24 15.35 16.48
C ASP A 248 -5.77 14.19 15.60
N PHE A 249 -6.71 13.42 15.08
CA PHE A 249 -6.44 12.24 14.23
C PHE A 249 -7.14 12.32 12.89
N GLN A 250 -6.48 11.81 11.85
CA GLN A 250 -7.15 11.53 10.59
C GLN A 250 -8.01 10.28 10.72
N GLN A 251 -9.27 10.39 10.37
CA GLN A 251 -10.27 9.33 10.54
C GLN A 251 -10.71 8.79 9.18
N VAL A 252 -11.02 7.49 9.14
CA VAL A 252 -11.61 6.85 7.97
C VAL A 252 -13.13 7.09 7.95
N PRO A 253 -13.70 7.64 6.87
CA PRO A 253 -15.16 7.76 6.73
C PRO A 253 -15.86 6.40 6.79
N ASP A 254 -17.10 6.37 7.31
CA ASP A 254 -17.85 5.14 7.62
C ASP A 254 -18.09 4.20 6.43
N ASN A 255 -18.14 4.72 5.23
CA ASN A 255 -18.44 3.98 4.01
C ASN A 255 -17.18 3.49 3.26
N ARG A 256 -16.03 3.42 3.92
CA ARG A 256 -14.79 2.93 3.30
C ARG A 256 -14.50 1.50 3.73
N PRO A 257 -13.96 0.65 2.83
CA PRO A 257 -13.42 -0.64 3.19
C PRO A 257 -12.18 -0.51 4.08
N PHE A 258 -11.84 -1.57 4.80
CA PHE A 258 -10.64 -1.62 5.63
C PHE A 258 -9.39 -1.67 4.74
N LEU A 259 -8.53 -0.67 4.88
CA LEU A 259 -7.30 -0.53 4.11
C LEU A 259 -6.13 -1.29 4.76
N ILE A 260 -5.35 -1.98 3.94
CA ILE A 260 -4.07 -2.58 4.33
C ILE A 260 -3.03 -2.15 3.31
N VAL A 261 -2.05 -1.37 3.73
CA VAL A 261 -0.91 -0.99 2.88
C VAL A 261 0.26 -1.89 3.19
N GLY A 262 0.80 -2.55 2.16
CA GLY A 262 2.00 -3.38 2.28
C GLY A 262 3.28 -2.54 2.20
N GLY A 263 4.23 -2.83 3.08
CA GLY A 263 5.60 -2.32 3.04
C GLY A 263 6.61 -3.42 3.31
N THR A 264 7.89 -3.07 3.28
CA THR A 264 8.99 -3.99 3.56
C THR A 264 9.97 -3.38 4.55
N ILE A 265 10.26 -4.06 5.65
CA ILE A 265 11.42 -3.73 6.49
C ILE A 265 12.65 -4.36 5.85
N ILE A 266 13.67 -3.56 5.60
CA ILE A 266 14.96 -3.99 5.05
C ILE A 266 15.92 -4.14 6.24
N TRP A 267 16.06 -5.39 6.71
CA TRP A 267 16.87 -5.68 7.89
C TRP A 267 18.29 -6.08 7.50
N MET A 268 19.21 -5.12 7.62
CA MET A 268 20.65 -5.35 7.45
C MET A 268 21.21 -6.06 8.69
N ARG A 269 21.53 -7.34 8.57
CA ARG A 269 22.06 -8.13 9.69
C ARG A 269 23.58 -8.13 9.69
N PRO A 270 24.25 -7.94 10.85
CA PRO A 270 25.70 -8.04 10.94
C PRO A 270 26.22 -9.36 10.37
N GLY A 271 27.26 -9.30 9.53
CA GLY A 271 27.87 -10.50 8.92
C GLY A 271 27.14 -11.07 7.69
N PHE A 272 26.05 -10.47 7.25
CA PHE A 272 25.34 -10.88 6.03
C PHE A 272 25.49 -9.83 4.93
N VAL A 273 25.76 -10.28 3.70
CA VAL A 273 25.91 -9.39 2.53
C VAL A 273 24.57 -8.85 2.05
N TYR A 274 23.50 -9.62 2.22
CA TYR A 274 22.16 -9.27 1.77
C TYR A 274 21.22 -9.07 2.96
N PRO A 275 20.33 -8.06 2.88
CA PRO A 275 19.34 -7.84 3.91
C PRO A 275 18.28 -8.96 3.92
N ARG A 276 17.68 -9.17 5.07
CA ARG A 276 16.42 -9.89 5.15
C ARG A 276 15.28 -8.91 4.84
N LEU A 277 14.37 -9.29 3.93
CA LEU A 277 13.19 -8.52 3.58
C LEU A 277 12.00 -9.05 4.38
N ILE A 278 11.39 -8.19 5.18
CA ILE A 278 10.32 -8.57 6.12
C ILE A 278 9.06 -7.77 5.76
N PRO A 279 7.95 -8.45 5.43
CA PRO A 279 6.70 -7.75 5.14
C PRO A 279 6.13 -7.07 6.38
N ILE A 280 5.65 -5.83 6.21
CA ILE A 280 4.96 -5.06 7.24
C ILE A 280 3.61 -4.57 6.71
N GLU A 281 2.61 -4.54 7.58
CA GLU A 281 1.28 -4.01 7.30
C GLU A 281 1.08 -2.66 7.98
N TYR A 282 0.54 -1.69 7.23
CA TYR A 282 0.05 -0.41 7.73
C TYR A 282 -1.46 -0.35 7.50
N THR A 283 -2.22 -0.26 8.57
CA THR A 283 -3.68 -0.21 8.51
C THR A 283 -4.22 0.99 9.31
N PRO A 284 -5.47 1.38 9.14
CA PRO A 284 -6.06 2.43 9.97
C PRO A 284 -6.08 2.10 11.46
N LEU A 285 -6.09 0.82 11.82
CA LEU A 285 -6.23 0.38 13.20
C LEU A 285 -4.88 0.04 13.86
N TYR A 286 -3.93 -0.50 13.07
CA TYR A 286 -2.64 -0.95 13.58
C TYR A 286 -1.57 -0.93 12.50
N THR A 287 -0.32 -0.96 12.96
CA THR A 287 0.89 -1.12 12.16
C THR A 287 1.78 -2.19 12.79
N GLY A 288 2.40 -3.04 11.98
CA GLY A 288 3.35 -4.03 12.49
C GLY A 288 3.66 -5.16 11.54
N VAL A 289 4.51 -6.04 12.01
CA VAL A 289 4.98 -7.24 11.31
C VAL A 289 4.29 -8.46 11.90
N ARG A 290 3.57 -9.21 11.06
CA ARG A 290 2.78 -10.35 11.51
C ARG A 290 3.65 -11.51 12.01
N GLN A 291 4.64 -11.91 11.23
CA GLN A 291 5.54 -13.01 11.61
C GLN A 291 6.61 -12.53 12.60
N GLN A 292 6.95 -13.35 13.56
CA GLN A 292 8.01 -13.06 14.52
C GLN A 292 9.39 -13.45 13.97
N PHE A 293 10.35 -12.51 14.11
CA PHE A 293 11.76 -12.71 13.75
C PHE A 293 12.65 -12.28 14.93
N GLY A 294 12.87 -13.17 15.89
CA GLY A 294 13.55 -12.80 17.13
C GLY A 294 12.82 -11.69 17.88
N ASN A 295 13.47 -10.55 18.07
CA ASN A 295 12.88 -9.37 18.74
C ASN A 295 11.99 -8.52 17.81
N LEU A 296 11.96 -8.80 16.51
CA LEU A 296 11.14 -8.07 15.53
C LEU A 296 9.85 -8.83 15.24
N GLY A 297 8.76 -8.10 15.04
CA GLY A 297 7.47 -8.63 14.58
C GLY A 297 6.69 -9.41 15.64
N GLY A 298 5.65 -10.15 15.22
CA GLY A 298 4.72 -10.87 16.10
C GLY A 298 3.85 -9.95 16.95
N THR A 299 3.81 -8.65 16.65
CA THR A 299 3.02 -7.65 17.37
C THR A 299 2.49 -6.61 16.39
N TYR A 300 1.25 -6.23 16.59
CA TYR A 300 0.63 -5.05 16.00
C TYR A 300 0.42 -3.99 17.09
N VAL A 301 0.68 -2.74 16.76
CA VAL A 301 0.44 -1.59 17.64
C VAL A 301 -0.42 -0.57 16.93
N MET A 302 -1.21 0.23 17.68
CA MET A 302 -1.91 1.36 17.07
C MET A 302 -0.93 2.30 16.36
N PRO A 303 -1.32 2.94 15.23
CA PRO A 303 -0.38 3.68 14.38
C PRO A 303 0.44 4.74 15.12
N TRP A 304 -0.17 5.44 16.08
CA TRP A 304 0.53 6.47 16.87
C TRP A 304 1.49 5.93 17.94
N ALA A 305 1.47 4.62 18.19
CA ALA A 305 2.45 3.93 19.04
C ALA A 305 3.61 3.32 18.23
N TYR A 306 3.61 3.47 16.91
CA TYR A 306 4.71 3.02 16.05
C TYR A 306 5.85 4.06 16.02
N ASP A 307 7.07 3.64 15.72
CA ASP A 307 8.28 4.49 15.68
C ASP A 307 8.60 5.16 17.02
N ARG A 308 8.58 4.40 18.12
CA ARG A 308 8.86 4.91 19.46
C ARG A 308 10.15 4.36 20.04
N GLU A 309 10.93 5.23 20.71
CA GLU A 309 12.12 4.81 21.48
C GLU A 309 11.73 4.19 22.81
N HIS A 310 10.72 4.78 23.46
CA HIS A 310 10.24 4.36 24.74
C HIS A 310 8.72 4.37 24.77
N VAL A 311 8.16 3.28 25.24
CA VAL A 311 6.73 3.11 25.49
C VAL A 311 6.57 2.53 26.87
N ILE A 312 5.70 3.10 27.68
CA ILE A 312 5.36 2.52 28.98
C ILE A 312 4.26 1.48 28.73
N VAL A 313 4.50 0.24 29.12
CA VAL A 313 3.49 -0.81 29.10
C VAL A 313 2.85 -0.89 30.48
N SER A 314 1.56 -0.64 30.56
CA SER A 314 0.80 -0.65 31.81
C SER A 314 -0.62 -1.20 31.59
N GLY A 315 -1.01 -2.20 32.38
CA GLY A 315 -2.36 -2.76 32.32
C GLY A 315 -2.77 -3.32 30.94
N GLY A 316 -1.82 -3.85 30.15
CA GLY A 316 -2.09 -4.35 28.80
C GLY A 316 -2.26 -3.25 27.73
N ARG A 317 -1.86 -2.03 28.04
CA ARG A 317 -1.90 -0.85 27.16
C ARG A 317 -0.53 -0.24 27.01
N LEU A 318 -0.38 0.60 25.99
CA LEU A 318 0.80 1.41 25.73
C LEU A 318 0.49 2.87 26.08
N LEU A 319 1.36 3.50 26.82
CA LEU A 319 1.30 4.94 27.10
C LEU A 319 2.40 5.61 26.28
N VAL A 320 1.99 6.50 25.39
CA VAL A 320 2.85 7.20 24.42
C VAL A 320 2.86 8.69 24.72
N ASP A 321 4.02 9.28 24.98
CA ASP A 321 4.16 10.72 25.16
C ASP A 321 4.17 11.44 23.79
N PRO A 322 3.11 12.20 23.42
CA PRO A 322 3.02 12.85 22.12
C PRO A 322 4.01 13.99 21.95
N ALA A 323 4.53 14.56 23.05
CA ALA A 323 5.44 15.71 23.01
C ALA A 323 6.87 15.33 22.66
N LYS A 324 7.26 14.08 22.88
CA LYS A 324 8.67 13.65 22.79
C LYS A 324 9.10 13.21 21.40
N VAL A 325 8.18 12.80 20.52
CA VAL A 325 8.55 12.20 19.23
C VAL A 325 7.56 12.60 18.13
N ARG A 326 8.07 12.76 16.92
CA ARG A 326 7.25 12.95 15.72
C ARG A 326 6.26 11.79 15.55
N MET A 327 5.00 12.10 15.29
CA MET A 327 3.97 11.08 15.03
C MET A 327 4.17 10.41 13.67
N PHE A 328 3.86 9.12 13.61
CA PHE A 328 3.77 8.35 12.37
C PHE A 328 2.49 8.76 11.63
N THR A 329 2.60 9.14 10.36
CA THR A 329 1.54 9.78 9.57
C THR A 329 1.21 9.01 8.29
N LEU A 330 0.12 9.38 7.62
CA LEU A 330 -0.23 8.81 6.30
C LEU A 330 0.86 9.03 5.26
N ALA A 331 1.61 10.13 5.36
CA ALA A 331 2.76 10.38 4.49
C ALA A 331 3.87 9.32 4.68
N ASP A 332 4.09 8.87 5.91
CA ASP A 332 5.06 7.82 6.20
C ASP A 332 4.62 6.46 5.64
N VAL A 333 3.32 6.18 5.70
CA VAL A 333 2.74 4.97 5.11
C VAL A 333 2.99 4.89 3.62
N ILE A 334 2.59 5.93 2.85
CA ILE A 334 2.75 5.92 1.39
C ILE A 334 4.20 6.01 0.96
N ALA A 335 5.03 6.70 1.74
CA ALA A 335 6.47 6.81 1.48
C ALA A 335 7.17 5.47 1.70
N SER A 336 6.90 4.79 2.82
CA SER A 336 7.45 3.46 3.10
C SER A 336 7.05 2.46 2.01
N SER A 337 5.75 2.40 1.70
CA SER A 337 5.23 1.50 0.68
C SER A 337 5.81 1.76 -0.73
N GLY A 338 6.22 2.99 -1.04
CA GLY A 338 6.74 3.41 -2.34
C GLY A 338 8.24 3.69 -2.40
N ALA A 339 9.02 3.31 -1.38
CA ALA A 339 10.47 3.59 -1.32
C ALA A 339 11.31 2.59 -2.12
N ALA A 340 10.99 2.39 -3.41
CA ALA A 340 11.70 1.45 -4.28
C ALA A 340 13.22 1.68 -4.37
N PRO A 341 13.75 2.92 -4.39
CA PRO A 341 15.18 3.13 -4.49
C PRO A 341 15.98 2.75 -3.25
N GLN A 342 15.34 2.67 -2.09
CA GLN A 342 16.03 2.50 -0.81
C GLN A 342 16.85 1.20 -0.73
N LEU A 343 16.31 0.09 -1.23
CA LEU A 343 17.03 -1.19 -1.24
C LEU A 343 18.33 -1.10 -2.04
N GLN A 344 18.31 -0.47 -3.21
CA GLN A 344 19.49 -0.32 -4.04
C GLN A 344 20.55 0.58 -3.39
N LEU A 345 20.11 1.65 -2.70
CA LEU A 345 21.01 2.53 -1.96
C LEU A 345 21.70 1.81 -0.80
N LEU A 346 20.97 0.93 -0.08
CA LEU A 346 21.52 0.15 1.02
C LEU A 346 22.43 -0.97 0.55
N LEU A 347 22.13 -1.62 -0.59
CA LEU A 347 23.03 -2.61 -1.23
C LEU A 347 24.31 -1.97 -1.76
N GLY A 348 24.38 -0.65 -1.78
CA GLY A 348 25.59 0.12 -2.09
C GLY A 348 26.78 -0.16 -1.15
N GLU A 349 26.62 -0.99 -0.09
CA GLU A 349 27.75 -1.53 0.67
C GLU A 349 28.73 -2.35 -0.19
N SER A 350 28.26 -2.92 -1.28
CA SER A 350 29.11 -3.54 -2.31
C SER A 350 29.87 -2.51 -3.17
N LEU A 351 29.54 -1.23 -3.07
CA LEU A 351 30.21 -0.15 -3.79
C LEU A 351 31.56 0.19 -3.18
N PRO A 352 32.53 0.71 -3.98
CA PRO A 352 33.80 1.21 -3.46
C PRO A 352 33.60 2.20 -2.31
N ALA A 353 34.46 2.16 -1.29
CA ALA A 353 34.34 2.95 -0.06
C ALA A 353 34.07 4.45 -0.29
N ARG A 354 34.66 5.03 -1.37
CA ARG A 354 34.47 6.43 -1.78
C ARG A 354 33.04 6.79 -2.20
N VAL A 355 32.23 5.80 -2.63
CA VAL A 355 30.84 5.99 -3.10
C VAL A 355 29.84 5.60 -2.01
N ARG A 356 30.22 4.67 -1.16
CA ARG A 356 29.39 4.14 -0.07
C ARG A 356 28.83 5.24 0.83
N GLY A 357 29.68 6.20 1.26
CA GLY A 357 29.24 7.31 2.11
C GLY A 357 28.12 8.16 1.50
N ALA A 358 28.20 8.42 0.19
CA ALA A 358 27.17 9.19 -0.51
C ALA A 358 25.87 8.39 -0.70
N ALA A 359 25.98 7.07 -0.98
CA ALA A 359 24.82 6.19 -1.07
C ALA A 359 24.09 6.07 0.29
N MET A 360 24.85 5.92 1.38
CA MET A 360 24.28 5.89 2.74
C MET A 360 23.62 7.22 3.13
N GLN A 361 24.21 8.36 2.76
CA GLN A 361 23.60 9.67 2.97
C GLN A 361 22.31 9.83 2.15
N ALA A 362 22.27 9.33 0.92
CA ALA A 362 21.07 9.32 0.09
C ALA A 362 19.98 8.39 0.67
N ALA A 363 20.38 7.22 1.19
CA ALA A 363 19.47 6.30 1.86
C ALA A 363 18.80 6.94 3.10
N GLY A 364 19.50 7.82 3.82
CA GLY A 364 18.95 8.59 4.95
C GLY A 364 17.81 9.55 4.60
N ALA A 365 17.59 9.87 3.31
CA ALA A 365 16.43 10.64 2.89
C ALA A 365 15.13 9.82 2.80
N PHE A 366 15.22 8.48 2.83
CA PHE A 366 14.10 7.55 2.76
C PHE A 366 13.58 7.14 4.14
N PRO A 367 12.37 6.55 4.20
CA PRO A 367 11.76 6.15 5.47
C PRO A 367 12.63 5.17 6.28
N SER A 368 12.89 5.53 7.52
CA SER A 368 13.54 4.69 8.52
C SER A 368 12.82 4.88 9.84
N PHE A 369 12.38 3.80 10.47
CA PHE A 369 11.57 3.83 11.68
C PHE A 369 11.97 2.71 12.64
N ARG A 370 11.59 2.84 13.92
CA ARG A 370 11.75 1.81 14.94
C ARG A 370 10.52 0.90 14.96
N PRO A 371 10.61 -0.36 14.52
CA PRO A 371 9.50 -1.30 14.64
C PRO A 371 9.19 -1.56 16.12
N THR A 372 7.97 -1.23 16.56
CA THR A 372 7.54 -1.48 17.93
C THR A 372 7.19 -2.95 18.11
N ALA A 373 7.77 -3.62 19.10
CA ALA A 373 7.42 -4.98 19.49
C ALA A 373 7.17 -5.07 20.99
N ILE A 374 6.22 -5.92 21.37
CA ILE A 374 5.89 -6.22 22.78
C ILE A 374 6.10 -7.72 22.99
N ARG A 375 6.81 -8.08 24.06
CA ARG A 375 7.03 -9.47 24.47
C ARG A 375 6.75 -9.59 25.97
N ASP A 376 5.96 -10.56 26.34
CA ASP A 376 5.64 -10.84 27.75
C ASP A 376 5.20 -9.58 28.52
N GLY A 377 4.42 -8.72 27.85
CA GLY A 377 3.96 -7.47 28.42
C GLY A 377 5.04 -6.39 28.56
N GLN A 378 6.20 -6.54 27.92
CA GLN A 378 7.29 -5.57 27.95
C GLN A 378 7.58 -5.01 26.56
N PHE A 379 7.92 -3.74 26.49
CA PHE A 379 8.43 -3.13 25.27
C PHE A 379 9.82 -3.66 24.95
N VAL A 380 9.98 -4.20 23.76
CA VAL A 380 11.27 -4.66 23.24
C VAL A 380 11.73 -3.63 22.22
N ALA A 381 12.76 -2.87 22.57
CA ALA A 381 13.38 -1.95 21.62
C ALA A 381 14.18 -2.76 20.59
N PRO A 382 13.94 -2.58 19.29
CA PRO A 382 14.82 -3.09 18.26
C PRO A 382 16.17 -2.33 18.30
N ASP A 383 17.19 -2.89 17.67
CA ASP A 383 18.55 -2.32 17.59
C ASP A 383 18.61 -1.03 16.75
N GLY A 384 17.74 -0.06 17.03
CA GLY A 384 17.67 1.23 16.33
C GLY A 384 16.60 1.32 15.25
N GLU A 385 16.73 2.33 14.39
CA GLU A 385 15.86 2.50 13.23
C GLU A 385 16.20 1.48 12.14
N MET A 386 15.17 0.95 11.49
CA MET A 386 15.30 0.05 10.33
C MET A 386 14.72 0.73 9.09
N ALA A 387 15.34 0.51 7.94
CA ALA A 387 14.84 1.02 6.67
C ALA A 387 13.49 0.38 6.32
N HIS A 388 12.53 1.22 5.94
CA HIS A 388 11.18 0.84 5.51
C HIS A 388 11.05 1.11 4.02
N GLY A 389 11.18 0.06 3.22
CA GLY A 389 11.20 0.09 1.77
C GLY A 389 9.90 -0.30 1.10
N ASP A 390 9.91 -0.24 -0.22
CA ASP A 390 8.77 -0.56 -1.08
C ASP A 390 8.17 -1.94 -0.76
N GLY A 391 6.86 -1.97 -0.62
CA GLY A 391 6.12 -3.23 -0.41
C GLY A 391 6.26 -4.21 -1.57
N GLY A 392 6.58 -3.71 -2.76
CA GLY A 392 6.86 -4.54 -3.94
C GLY A 392 8.08 -5.45 -3.82
N PHE A 393 8.97 -5.20 -2.85
CA PHE A 393 10.10 -6.11 -2.58
C PHE A 393 9.66 -7.44 -1.97
N THR A 394 8.53 -7.44 -1.27
CA THR A 394 7.97 -8.64 -0.65
C THR A 394 6.69 -9.09 -1.35
N ASP A 395 5.70 -8.22 -1.59
CA ASP A 395 4.39 -8.56 -2.18
C ASP A 395 3.90 -7.45 -3.13
N ASN A 396 4.39 -7.42 -4.38
CA ASN A 396 4.02 -6.33 -5.29
C ASN A 396 2.55 -6.34 -5.75
N LEU A 397 1.85 -7.45 -5.64
CA LEU A 397 0.42 -7.51 -6.00
C LEU A 397 -0.51 -7.19 -4.82
N GLY A 398 0.00 -7.14 -3.59
CA GLY A 398 -0.79 -6.87 -2.40
C GLY A 398 -1.74 -8.01 -2.03
N LEU A 399 -1.46 -9.25 -2.45
CA LEU A 399 -2.34 -10.39 -2.20
C LEU A 399 -2.16 -11.00 -0.81
N MET A 400 -0.94 -11.05 -0.30
CA MET A 400 -0.60 -11.82 0.89
C MET A 400 -1.41 -11.41 2.13
N PRO A 401 -1.71 -10.13 2.39
CA PRO A 401 -2.56 -9.75 3.51
C PRO A 401 -4.00 -10.27 3.41
N LEU A 402 -4.56 -10.36 2.20
CA LEU A 402 -5.89 -10.94 1.98
C LEU A 402 -5.89 -12.45 2.19
N LEU A 403 -4.82 -13.12 1.71
CA LEU A 403 -4.66 -14.57 1.91
C LEU A 403 -4.48 -14.93 3.38
N ALA A 404 -3.73 -14.13 4.15
CA ALA A 404 -3.58 -14.32 5.59
C ALA A 404 -4.92 -14.25 6.34
N ARG A 405 -5.86 -13.43 5.84
CA ARG A 405 -7.21 -13.26 6.39
C ARG A 405 -8.23 -14.24 5.82
N GLN A 406 -7.77 -15.17 4.96
CA GLN A 406 -8.60 -16.17 4.27
C GLN A 406 -9.80 -15.56 3.53
N VAL A 407 -9.61 -14.40 2.90
CA VAL A 407 -10.61 -13.77 2.02
C VAL A 407 -10.86 -14.70 0.84
N ARG A 408 -12.13 -15.00 0.54
CA ARG A 408 -12.51 -16.03 -0.45
C ARG A 408 -12.70 -15.51 -1.86
N HIS A 409 -13.01 -14.22 -2.02
CA HIS A 409 -13.16 -13.57 -3.34
C HIS A 409 -12.20 -12.38 -3.43
N VAL A 410 -11.32 -12.37 -4.40
CA VAL A 410 -10.32 -11.32 -4.57
C VAL A 410 -10.32 -10.80 -6.00
N ILE A 411 -10.52 -9.49 -6.18
CA ILE A 411 -10.21 -8.80 -7.44
C ILE A 411 -8.76 -8.31 -7.33
N ALA A 412 -7.88 -8.92 -8.10
CA ALA A 412 -6.45 -8.57 -8.13
C ALA A 412 -6.15 -7.69 -9.34
N PHE A 413 -5.94 -6.39 -9.12
CA PHE A 413 -5.53 -5.45 -10.16
C PHE A 413 -4.01 -5.49 -10.36
N VAL A 414 -3.59 -5.97 -11.52
CA VAL A 414 -2.18 -6.15 -11.87
C VAL A 414 -1.74 -5.03 -12.81
N ASN A 415 -1.14 -3.99 -12.26
CA ASN A 415 -0.68 -2.79 -12.97
C ASN A 415 0.80 -2.92 -13.38
N SER A 416 1.10 -3.74 -14.38
CA SER A 416 2.46 -4.09 -14.77
C SER A 416 3.02 -3.20 -15.90
N ASN A 417 4.34 -3.12 -15.99
CA ASN A 417 5.08 -2.58 -17.13
C ASN A 417 5.46 -3.65 -18.16
N LYS A 418 5.07 -4.90 -17.92
CA LYS A 418 5.29 -6.05 -18.80
C LYS A 418 3.94 -6.67 -19.18
N THR A 419 3.90 -7.43 -20.25
CA THR A 419 2.74 -8.27 -20.57
C THR A 419 2.57 -9.37 -19.52
N TYR A 420 1.37 -9.95 -19.40
CA TYR A 420 1.11 -11.00 -18.40
C TYR A 420 2.03 -12.22 -18.58
N ALA A 421 2.39 -12.56 -19.80
CA ALA A 421 3.31 -13.67 -20.08
C ALA A 421 4.77 -13.41 -19.65
N GLN A 422 5.14 -12.14 -19.46
CA GLN A 422 6.49 -11.71 -19.06
C GLN A 422 6.55 -11.19 -17.63
N ASN A 423 5.48 -11.34 -16.84
CA ASN A 423 5.38 -10.77 -15.52
C ASN A 423 5.90 -11.73 -14.45
N ASP A 424 7.17 -11.56 -14.07
CA ASP A 424 7.84 -12.38 -13.05
C ASP A 424 7.16 -12.25 -11.67
N GLN A 425 6.59 -11.07 -11.36
CA GLN A 425 5.89 -10.84 -10.09
C GLN A 425 4.59 -11.65 -10.02
N LEU A 426 3.83 -11.74 -11.12
CA LEU A 426 2.67 -12.61 -11.20
C LEU A 426 3.07 -14.08 -11.08
N GLN A 427 4.16 -14.47 -11.77
CA GLN A 427 4.70 -15.82 -11.73
C GLN A 427 5.14 -16.25 -10.32
N SER A 428 5.67 -15.32 -9.51
CA SER A 428 6.22 -15.61 -8.18
C SER A 428 5.23 -16.24 -7.20
N TYR A 429 3.94 -16.03 -7.37
CA TYR A 429 2.90 -16.64 -6.53
C TYR A 429 2.67 -18.13 -6.82
N PHE A 430 3.15 -18.61 -7.97
CA PHE A 430 3.01 -20.00 -8.42
C PHE A 430 4.34 -20.76 -8.37
N PHE A 431 5.47 -20.05 -8.48
CA PHE A 431 6.79 -20.64 -8.51
C PHE A 431 7.72 -19.93 -7.53
N PRO A 432 8.51 -20.69 -6.74
CA PRO A 432 9.61 -20.09 -6.01
C PRO A 432 10.57 -19.44 -7.03
N LEU A 433 10.77 -18.15 -6.93
CA LEU A 433 11.80 -17.49 -7.72
C LEU A 433 13.15 -17.98 -7.21
N SER A 434 14.03 -18.42 -8.14
CA SER A 434 15.44 -18.59 -7.82
C SER A 434 16.02 -17.22 -7.54
N THR A 435 16.26 -16.90 -6.29
CA THR A 435 16.83 -15.61 -5.91
C THR A 435 18.26 -15.52 -6.45
N GLN A 436 18.48 -14.68 -7.46
CA GLN A 436 19.82 -14.17 -7.78
C GLN A 436 20.36 -13.25 -6.66
N SER A 437 19.50 -12.78 -5.78
CA SER A 437 19.86 -12.07 -4.55
C SER A 437 19.95 -13.09 -3.42
N GLY A 438 21.13 -13.32 -2.88
CA GLY A 438 21.47 -14.32 -1.84
C GLY A 438 20.70 -14.24 -0.51
N SER A 439 19.47 -13.70 -0.49
CA SER A 439 18.53 -13.91 0.60
C SER A 439 18.07 -15.37 0.54
N GLY A 440 18.36 -16.18 1.56
CA GLY A 440 18.11 -17.62 1.59
C GLY A 440 16.64 -18.04 1.52
N ASP A 441 15.71 -17.13 1.22
CA ASP A 441 14.26 -17.34 1.20
C ASP A 441 13.77 -17.60 -0.24
N LYS A 442 13.91 -18.85 -0.70
CA LYS A 442 13.60 -19.28 -2.07
C LYS A 442 12.09 -19.31 -2.41
N THR A 443 11.19 -19.06 -1.45
CA THR A 443 9.74 -19.29 -1.61
C THR A 443 8.87 -18.12 -1.19
N MET A 444 9.41 -16.91 -1.22
CA MET A 444 8.80 -15.75 -0.57
C MET A 444 7.27 -15.63 -0.81
N ASN A 445 6.80 -15.70 -2.05
CA ASN A 445 5.38 -15.51 -2.41
C ASN A 445 4.70 -16.77 -2.98
N ALA A 446 5.40 -17.89 -3.15
CA ALA A 446 4.81 -19.08 -3.74
C ALA A 446 3.75 -19.70 -2.80
N VAL A 447 2.49 -19.52 -3.14
CA VAL A 447 1.33 -19.95 -2.35
C VAL A 447 0.28 -20.69 -3.19
N PHE A 448 0.39 -20.65 -4.52
CA PHE A 448 -0.57 -21.30 -5.42
C PHE A 448 0.03 -22.51 -6.15
N PRO A 449 -0.80 -23.51 -6.51
CA PRO A 449 -0.33 -24.66 -7.27
C PRO A 449 0.25 -24.25 -8.63
N LYS A 450 1.44 -24.76 -8.97
CA LYS A 450 2.16 -24.44 -10.23
C LYS A 450 1.32 -24.66 -11.50
N ALA A 451 0.49 -25.74 -11.53
CA ALA A 451 -0.37 -26.04 -12.66
C ALA A 451 -1.39 -24.92 -12.97
N LYS A 452 -1.79 -24.15 -11.95
CA LYS A 452 -2.74 -23.04 -12.07
C LYS A 452 -2.16 -21.81 -12.79
N TYR A 453 -0.84 -21.69 -12.87
CA TYR A 453 -0.21 -20.60 -13.63
C TYR A 453 -0.47 -20.73 -15.13
N ARG A 454 -0.39 -21.95 -15.67
CA ARG A 454 -0.69 -22.17 -17.09
C ARG A 454 -2.15 -21.86 -17.40
N GLU A 455 -3.07 -22.31 -16.56
CA GLU A 455 -4.50 -21.99 -16.66
C GLU A 455 -4.75 -20.48 -16.68
N LEU A 456 -4.02 -19.71 -15.81
CA LEU A 456 -4.09 -18.26 -15.78
C LEU A 456 -3.65 -17.63 -17.10
N LEU A 457 -2.48 -18.04 -17.63
CA LEU A 457 -1.97 -17.50 -18.90
C LEU A 457 -2.89 -17.80 -20.07
N ASP A 458 -3.35 -19.05 -20.19
CA ASP A 458 -4.26 -19.49 -21.25
C ASP A 458 -5.61 -18.76 -21.16
N GLY A 459 -6.10 -18.49 -19.93
CA GLY A 459 -7.32 -17.73 -19.69
C GLY A 459 -7.20 -16.25 -20.08
N LEU A 460 -6.09 -15.61 -19.75
CA LEU A 460 -5.81 -14.21 -20.16
C LEU A 460 -5.61 -14.12 -21.68
N ASP A 461 -4.90 -15.09 -22.28
CA ASP A 461 -4.71 -15.19 -23.72
C ASP A 461 -6.04 -15.36 -24.45
N GLY A 462 -6.90 -16.26 -24.00
CA GLY A 462 -8.24 -16.44 -24.57
C GLY A 462 -9.08 -15.17 -24.49
N ALA A 463 -9.00 -14.46 -23.37
CA ALA A 463 -9.72 -13.21 -23.18
C ALA A 463 -9.28 -12.11 -24.15
N THR A 464 -7.96 -11.94 -24.33
CA THR A 464 -7.38 -10.90 -25.18
C THR A 464 -7.47 -11.25 -26.67
N LYS A 465 -7.31 -12.52 -27.06
CA LYS A 465 -7.52 -13.00 -28.43
C LYS A 465 -8.97 -12.80 -28.89
N ALA A 466 -9.93 -12.91 -27.99
CA ALA A 466 -11.33 -12.56 -28.26
C ALA A 466 -11.58 -11.04 -28.33
N GLY A 467 -10.53 -10.21 -28.26
CA GLY A 467 -10.63 -8.75 -28.29
C GLY A 467 -11.08 -8.10 -26.97
N GLY A 468 -11.42 -8.88 -25.95
CA GLY A 468 -11.97 -8.40 -24.68
C GLY A 468 -10.92 -7.95 -23.67
N PRO A 469 -11.37 -7.44 -22.49
CA PRO A 469 -10.49 -7.06 -21.41
C PRO A 469 -9.71 -8.26 -20.87
N ALA A 470 -8.45 -8.05 -20.50
CA ALA A 470 -7.59 -9.09 -19.92
C ALA A 470 -8.02 -9.42 -18.49
N ILE A 471 -9.11 -10.14 -18.35
CA ILE A 471 -9.66 -10.63 -17.09
C ILE A 471 -9.81 -12.14 -17.14
N PHE A 472 -9.27 -12.82 -16.14
CA PHE A 472 -9.48 -14.24 -15.91
C PHE A 472 -9.72 -14.53 -14.44
N CYS A 473 -10.79 -15.28 -14.14
CA CYS A 473 -11.15 -15.67 -12.78
C CYS A 473 -10.93 -17.17 -12.61
N GLN A 474 -10.23 -17.57 -11.55
CA GLN A 474 -9.94 -18.98 -11.27
C GLN A 474 -10.10 -19.31 -9.79
N ALA A 475 -10.41 -20.60 -9.54
CA ALA A 475 -10.40 -21.16 -8.19
C ALA A 475 -8.99 -21.64 -7.84
N LEU A 476 -8.55 -21.28 -6.63
CA LEU A 476 -7.22 -21.56 -6.13
C LEU A 476 -7.27 -22.19 -4.73
N THR A 477 -6.24 -22.98 -4.43
CA THR A 477 -5.92 -23.41 -3.07
C THR A 477 -4.68 -22.66 -2.63
N VAL A 478 -4.69 -22.14 -1.41
CA VAL A 478 -3.59 -21.41 -0.80
C VAL A 478 -2.76 -22.39 0.03
N ALA A 479 -1.46 -22.43 -0.19
CA ALA A 479 -0.51 -23.17 0.63
C ALA A 479 -0.11 -22.37 1.87
N ASN A 480 0.40 -23.05 2.89
CA ASN A 480 1.02 -22.40 4.04
C ASN A 480 2.19 -21.50 3.62
N ASN A 481 2.31 -20.35 4.27
CA ASN A 481 3.46 -19.46 4.07
C ASN A 481 3.89 -18.87 5.40
N GLU A 482 5.08 -19.25 5.85
CA GLU A 482 5.64 -18.82 7.13
C GLU A 482 5.96 -17.33 7.15
N LEU A 483 6.56 -16.79 6.08
CA LEU A 483 7.00 -15.39 6.01
C LEU A 483 5.86 -14.40 6.26
N TYR A 484 4.68 -14.71 5.70
CA TYR A 484 3.47 -13.90 5.85
C TYR A 484 2.52 -14.44 6.94
N ASN A 485 2.93 -15.49 7.65
CA ASN A 485 2.10 -16.17 8.64
C ASN A 485 0.71 -16.52 8.07
N ILE A 486 0.69 -17.19 6.89
CA ILE A 486 -0.52 -17.62 6.18
C ILE A 486 -0.75 -19.10 6.45
N ALA A 487 -1.88 -19.44 7.05
CA ALA A 487 -2.38 -20.82 7.10
C ALA A 487 -3.10 -21.14 5.77
N GLY A 488 -2.75 -22.28 5.17
CA GLY A 488 -3.31 -22.72 3.91
C GLY A 488 -4.83 -22.98 4.00
N TYR A 489 -5.53 -22.73 2.89
CA TYR A 489 -6.98 -22.97 2.80
C TYR A 489 -7.42 -23.19 1.36
N GLY A 490 -8.64 -23.73 1.20
CA GLY A 490 -9.29 -23.91 -0.08
C GLY A 490 -10.44 -22.92 -0.32
N GLY A 491 -10.98 -22.94 -1.55
CA GLY A 491 -12.17 -22.17 -1.90
C GLY A 491 -11.92 -20.68 -2.18
N LEU A 492 -10.66 -20.29 -2.39
CA LEU A 492 -10.33 -18.97 -2.89
C LEU A 492 -10.68 -18.85 -4.38
N LYS A 493 -11.33 -17.76 -4.76
CA LYS A 493 -11.50 -17.34 -6.14
C LYS A 493 -10.78 -16.01 -6.37
N VAL A 494 -9.91 -15.94 -7.37
CA VAL A 494 -9.21 -14.71 -7.75
C VAL A 494 -9.61 -14.33 -9.17
N CYS A 495 -10.10 -13.11 -9.35
CA CYS A 495 -10.24 -12.49 -10.66
C CYS A 495 -9.02 -11.58 -10.90
N TRP A 496 -8.15 -12.04 -11.80
CA TRP A 496 -6.96 -11.31 -12.24
C TRP A 496 -7.38 -10.29 -13.29
N VAL A 497 -7.21 -9.02 -13.00
CA VAL A 497 -7.53 -7.89 -13.89
C VAL A 497 -6.23 -7.23 -14.30
N TYR A 498 -5.82 -7.47 -15.54
CA TYR A 498 -4.54 -7.01 -16.06
C TYR A 498 -4.67 -5.71 -16.85
N ASN A 499 -3.73 -4.77 -16.69
CA ASN A 499 -3.68 -3.53 -17.46
C ASN A 499 -3.29 -3.80 -18.92
N HIS A 500 -4.27 -4.12 -19.75
CA HIS A 500 -4.08 -4.43 -21.16
C HIS A 500 -5.05 -3.62 -22.04
N ALA A 501 -4.53 -2.96 -23.07
CA ALA A 501 -5.35 -2.22 -24.03
C ALA A 501 -5.90 -3.16 -25.08
N SER A 502 -7.09 -3.74 -24.81
CA SER A 502 -7.78 -4.67 -25.71
C SER A 502 -8.20 -4.00 -27.02
N SER A 503 -8.41 -4.81 -28.08
CA SER A 503 -8.88 -4.29 -29.38
C SER A 503 -10.26 -3.64 -29.25
N SER A 504 -11.19 -4.26 -28.50
CA SER A 504 -12.53 -3.70 -28.29
C SER A 504 -12.51 -2.34 -27.59
N TRP A 505 -11.59 -2.09 -26.63
CA TRP A 505 -11.42 -0.76 -26.07
C TRP A 505 -10.89 0.22 -27.13
N ARG A 506 -9.88 -0.17 -27.92
CA ARG A 506 -9.28 0.68 -28.95
C ARG A 506 -10.27 1.07 -30.02
N GLU A 507 -11.15 0.16 -30.43
CA GLU A 507 -12.17 0.38 -31.46
C GLU A 507 -13.20 1.45 -31.06
N LEU A 508 -13.47 1.60 -29.76
CA LEU A 508 -14.39 2.59 -29.22
C LEU A 508 -13.79 4.00 -29.13
N LEU A 509 -12.48 4.17 -29.31
CA LEU A 509 -11.82 5.46 -29.16
C LEU A 509 -12.09 6.36 -30.38
N PRO A 510 -12.02 7.72 -30.22
CA PRO A 510 -11.98 8.65 -31.35
C PRO A 510 -10.80 8.32 -32.28
N ASP A 511 -10.98 8.53 -33.59
CA ASP A 511 -9.97 8.16 -34.60
C ASP A 511 -8.62 8.85 -34.40
N GLN A 512 -8.63 10.09 -33.97
CA GLN A 512 -7.40 10.80 -33.64
C GLN A 512 -6.64 10.12 -32.49
N LEU A 513 -7.34 9.63 -31.46
CA LEU A 513 -6.73 8.92 -30.34
C LEU A 513 -6.21 7.54 -30.76
N LYS A 514 -6.93 6.83 -31.64
CA LYS A 514 -6.42 5.59 -32.26
C LYS A 514 -5.10 5.86 -32.99
N THR A 515 -5.03 6.96 -33.76
CA THR A 515 -3.81 7.38 -34.46
C THR A 515 -2.67 7.65 -33.46
N TRP A 516 -2.94 8.39 -32.38
CA TRP A 516 -1.94 8.69 -31.35
C TRP A 516 -1.38 7.44 -30.66
N LEU A 517 -2.23 6.43 -30.44
CA LEU A 517 -1.85 5.13 -29.87
C LEU A 517 -1.20 4.18 -30.87
N GLY A 518 -1.18 4.56 -32.14
CA GLY A 518 -0.61 3.78 -33.24
C GLY A 518 0.92 3.88 -33.36
N ASN A 519 1.45 3.38 -34.46
CA ASN A 519 2.87 3.42 -34.75
C ASN A 519 3.33 4.87 -35.06
N ARG A 520 4.52 5.26 -34.64
CA ARG A 520 5.12 6.60 -34.90
C ARG A 520 5.17 6.94 -36.39
N LYS A 521 5.41 5.97 -37.26
CA LYS A 521 5.42 6.16 -38.72
C LYS A 521 4.06 6.56 -39.30
N SER A 522 2.97 6.23 -38.58
CA SER A 522 1.58 6.54 -38.96
C SER A 522 0.93 7.60 -38.09
N GLY A 523 1.70 8.50 -37.46
CA GLY A 523 1.18 9.60 -36.65
C GLY A 523 1.08 9.32 -35.15
N GLY A 524 1.62 8.19 -34.68
CA GLY A 524 1.63 7.85 -33.25
C GLY A 524 2.48 8.80 -32.42
N ARG A 525 2.00 9.12 -31.22
CA ARG A 525 2.68 10.02 -30.27
C ARG A 525 3.79 9.30 -29.50
N LYS A 526 4.93 9.99 -29.33
CA LYS A 526 6.09 9.43 -28.59
C LYS A 526 5.76 9.11 -27.13
N ASP A 527 4.98 9.94 -26.46
CA ASP A 527 4.61 9.79 -25.06
C ASP A 527 3.58 8.64 -24.82
N LEU A 528 2.90 8.17 -25.88
CA LEU A 528 1.98 7.03 -25.82
C LEU A 528 2.58 5.71 -26.34
N GLN A 529 3.83 5.69 -26.79
CA GLN A 529 4.43 4.55 -27.47
C GLN A 529 4.39 3.25 -26.67
N HIS A 530 4.46 3.32 -25.33
CA HIS A 530 4.49 2.16 -24.43
C HIS A 530 3.17 1.95 -23.67
N PHE A 531 2.11 2.63 -24.09
CA PHE A 531 0.81 2.48 -23.45
C PHE A 531 0.26 1.05 -23.59
N PRO A 532 -0.25 0.45 -22.51
CA PRO A 532 -0.39 0.92 -21.13
C PRO A 532 0.80 0.53 -20.23
N TYR A 533 1.86 -0.05 -20.78
CA TYR A 533 3.00 -0.65 -20.07
C TYR A 533 4.12 0.35 -19.79
N TYR A 534 3.76 1.56 -19.35
CA TYR A 534 4.77 2.56 -19.02
C TYR A 534 5.72 2.02 -17.95
N ALA A 535 7.01 1.96 -18.29
CA ALA A 535 8.04 1.60 -17.34
C ALA A 535 8.25 2.75 -16.36
N THR A 536 8.16 2.46 -15.08
CA THR A 536 8.63 3.37 -14.02
C THR A 536 10.14 3.31 -13.87
N PHE A 537 10.74 2.23 -14.41
CA PHE A 537 12.16 2.05 -14.59
C PHE A 537 12.42 1.79 -16.06
N LYS A 538 13.29 2.52 -16.70
CA LYS A 538 13.75 2.21 -18.03
C LYS A 538 14.94 1.28 -17.90
N GLU A 539 14.93 0.15 -18.60
CA GLU A 539 16.15 -0.61 -18.87
C GLU A 539 17.18 0.40 -19.41
N ASN A 540 18.32 0.53 -18.75
CA ASN A 540 19.42 1.45 -19.04
C ASN A 540 19.17 2.96 -18.79
N ARG A 541 18.09 3.37 -18.09
CA ARG A 541 17.95 4.73 -17.53
C ARG A 541 17.11 4.69 -16.27
N PRO A 542 17.45 5.49 -15.24
CA PRO A 542 16.73 5.46 -13.98
C PRO A 542 15.30 6.01 -14.12
N TYR A 543 14.44 5.45 -13.39
CA TYR A 543 13.11 5.82 -12.90
C TYR A 543 12.35 6.90 -13.68
N VAL A 544 11.49 6.53 -14.62
CA VAL A 544 10.50 7.46 -15.18
C VAL A 544 9.25 7.41 -14.30
N ILE A 545 9.22 8.22 -13.26
CA ILE A 545 8.03 8.41 -12.41
C ILE A 545 7.07 9.42 -13.06
N LYS A 546 7.47 10.06 -14.18
CA LYS A 546 6.75 11.18 -14.79
C LYS A 546 5.76 10.72 -15.84
N LEU A 547 4.47 10.83 -15.55
CA LEU A 547 3.39 10.74 -16.52
C LEU A 547 2.75 12.12 -16.72
N ASN A 548 2.43 12.46 -17.98
CA ASN A 548 1.66 13.68 -18.28
C ASN A 548 0.15 13.43 -18.10
N THR A 549 -0.64 14.52 -18.21
CA THR A 549 -2.10 14.47 -18.02
C THR A 549 -2.77 13.45 -18.95
N LEU A 550 -2.40 13.41 -20.22
CA LEU A 550 -2.96 12.46 -21.19
C LEU A 550 -2.68 11.00 -20.77
N GLN A 551 -1.46 10.69 -20.38
CA GLN A 551 -1.07 9.35 -19.94
C GLN A 551 -1.84 8.91 -18.69
N VAL A 552 -1.97 9.80 -17.69
CA VAL A 552 -2.74 9.55 -16.46
C VAL A 552 -4.21 9.30 -16.78
N ASN A 553 -4.83 10.19 -17.56
CA ASN A 553 -6.23 10.10 -17.91
C ASN A 553 -6.55 8.86 -18.75
N LEU A 554 -5.68 8.50 -19.70
CA LEU A 554 -5.87 7.29 -20.52
C LEU A 554 -5.72 6.00 -19.73
N LEU A 555 -4.75 5.92 -18.81
CA LEU A 555 -4.61 4.75 -17.93
C LEU A 555 -5.82 4.60 -17.01
N ALA A 556 -6.31 5.69 -16.43
CA ALA A 556 -7.50 5.67 -15.59
C ALA A 556 -8.75 5.29 -16.42
N ASN A 557 -8.89 5.81 -17.64
CA ASN A 557 -9.99 5.47 -18.53
C ASN A 557 -9.97 3.97 -18.90
N LEU A 558 -8.85 3.45 -19.40
CA LEU A 558 -8.69 2.03 -19.72
C LEU A 558 -9.02 1.14 -18.52
N SER A 559 -8.51 1.51 -17.36
CA SER A 559 -8.69 0.70 -16.14
C SER A 559 -10.13 0.68 -15.65
N ALA A 560 -10.85 1.81 -15.73
CA ALA A 560 -12.27 1.89 -15.45
C ALA A 560 -13.07 1.04 -16.47
N TRP A 561 -12.83 1.25 -17.76
CA TRP A 561 -13.49 0.51 -18.83
C TRP A 561 -13.28 -1.00 -18.70
N THR A 562 -12.09 -1.44 -18.32
CA THR A 562 -11.77 -2.88 -18.18
C THR A 562 -12.78 -3.64 -17.33
N ILE A 563 -13.32 -3.03 -16.26
CA ILE A 563 -14.27 -3.69 -15.36
C ILE A 563 -15.72 -3.20 -15.48
N THR A 564 -15.96 -2.07 -16.17
CA THR A 564 -17.31 -1.51 -16.34
C THR A 564 -17.97 -1.93 -17.65
N ASN A 565 -17.18 -2.30 -18.70
CA ASN A 565 -17.75 -2.84 -19.92
C ASN A 565 -18.47 -4.17 -19.63
N GLU A 566 -19.44 -4.50 -20.46
CA GLU A 566 -20.32 -5.65 -20.24
C GLU A 566 -19.55 -6.97 -20.05
N VAL A 567 -18.54 -7.23 -20.87
CA VAL A 567 -17.74 -8.48 -20.81
C VAL A 567 -16.94 -8.55 -19.52
N GLY A 568 -16.26 -7.47 -19.13
CA GLY A 568 -15.46 -7.41 -17.90
C GLY A 568 -16.32 -7.55 -16.66
N ARG A 569 -17.41 -6.79 -16.60
CA ARG A 569 -18.37 -6.85 -15.50
C ARG A 569 -18.97 -8.25 -15.35
N ARG A 570 -19.43 -8.87 -16.46
CA ARG A 570 -20.02 -10.21 -16.44
C ARG A 570 -19.02 -11.26 -15.95
N ARG A 571 -17.77 -11.26 -16.41
CA ARG A 571 -16.76 -12.23 -15.97
C ARG A 571 -16.57 -12.24 -14.45
N ILE A 572 -16.49 -11.07 -13.84
CA ILE A 572 -16.33 -10.95 -12.39
C ILE A 572 -17.63 -11.35 -11.67
N THR A 573 -18.79 -10.90 -12.17
CA THR A 573 -20.10 -11.21 -11.58
C THR A 573 -20.41 -12.70 -11.64
N ASP A 574 -20.14 -13.37 -12.77
CA ASP A 574 -20.37 -14.81 -12.92
C ASP A 574 -19.45 -15.63 -11.99
N ALA A 575 -18.19 -15.18 -11.79
CA ALA A 575 -17.26 -15.86 -10.91
C ALA A 575 -17.61 -15.69 -9.42
N PHE A 576 -18.08 -14.52 -9.02
CA PHE A 576 -18.27 -14.17 -7.60
C PHE A 576 -19.73 -14.21 -7.14
N GLY A 577 -20.68 -14.16 -8.07
CA GLY A 577 -22.12 -14.23 -7.75
C GLY A 577 -22.55 -13.18 -6.73
N SER A 578 -23.18 -13.63 -5.65
CA SER A 578 -23.71 -12.76 -4.59
C SER A 578 -22.63 -11.95 -3.84
N ALA A 579 -21.35 -12.31 -3.93
CA ALA A 579 -20.29 -11.57 -3.26
C ALA A 579 -20.14 -10.13 -3.80
N VAL A 580 -20.46 -9.90 -5.09
CA VAL A 580 -20.38 -8.58 -5.75
C VAL A 580 -21.75 -7.98 -6.10
N LEU A 581 -22.83 -8.77 -6.06
CA LEU A 581 -24.17 -8.26 -6.39
C LEU A 581 -24.74 -7.43 -5.24
N PRO A 582 -25.49 -6.34 -5.53
CA PRO A 582 -26.22 -5.59 -4.50
C PRO A 582 -27.22 -6.48 -3.75
N ALA A 583 -27.41 -6.24 -2.46
CA ALA A 583 -28.34 -7.03 -1.63
C ALA A 583 -29.79 -7.05 -2.18
N SER A 584 -30.20 -6.02 -2.91
CA SER A 584 -31.54 -5.90 -3.53
C SER A 584 -31.75 -6.81 -4.75
N THR A 585 -30.68 -7.35 -5.36
CA THR A 585 -30.78 -8.24 -6.53
C THR A 585 -30.85 -9.73 -6.15
N VAL A 586 -30.56 -10.08 -4.91
CA VAL A 586 -30.62 -11.47 -4.40
C VAL A 586 -32.05 -11.89 -4.02
N ALA A 587 -32.98 -10.93 -3.91
CA ALA A 587 -34.37 -11.16 -3.50
C ALA A 587 -35.39 -11.25 -4.67
N ARG A 588 -34.94 -11.51 -5.91
CA ARG A 588 -35.85 -11.75 -7.04
C ARG A 588 -35.63 -13.10 -7.70
#